data_f35278556a31038c4b32ade862a18a09
#
_entry.id   f35278556a31038c4b32ade862a18a09
#
_cell.length_a   1.000
_cell.length_b   1.000
_cell.length_c   1.000
_cell.angle_alpha   90.00
_cell.angle_beta   90.00
_cell.angle_gamma   90.00
#
_symmetry.space_group_name_H-M   'P 1'
#
loop_
_entity.id
_entity.type
_entity.pdbx_description
1 polymer ?
#
loop_
_entity_poly.entity_id
_entity_poly.type
_entity_poly.pdbx_seq_one_letter_code
_entity_poly.pdbx_strand_id
1 'polypeptide(L)'
;MKKPIITLTSDFGVQSQGVGIMEAVALDINPEAQVIHLMHGLPDFDLFYAARTMETIDYVPVGCHVCVVDPGVGTKRKPIIIKVGRGDYLIGPDNGVLIPATRFLGGIKKAVEITNEKYMRKPVSPVFHGRDIFTPA
;
A
#
# COMPACT_ATOMS: atom_id res chain seq x y z
N MET A 1 -9.19 7.91 -21.52
CA MET A 1 -9.36 7.55 -20.10
C MET A 1 -8.06 7.79 -19.33
N LYS A 2 -8.18 8.29 -18.11
CA LYS A 2 -7.01 8.39 -17.25
C LYS A 2 -6.55 6.97 -16.85
N LYS A 3 -5.23 6.73 -16.92
CA LYS A 3 -4.66 5.47 -16.45
C LYS A 3 -4.85 5.34 -14.93
N PRO A 4 -5.15 4.16 -14.40
CA PRO A 4 -5.18 3.94 -12.97
C PRO A 4 -3.82 4.26 -12.33
N ILE A 5 -3.84 5.01 -11.23
CA ILE A 5 -2.62 5.35 -10.48
C ILE A 5 -2.46 4.37 -9.33
N ILE A 6 -1.26 3.84 -9.17
CA ILE A 6 -0.88 3.04 -8.02
C ILE A 6 0.41 3.65 -7.44
N THR A 7 0.41 4.01 -6.17
CA THR A 7 1.65 4.41 -5.50
C THR A 7 2.15 3.29 -4.59
N LEU A 8 3.46 3.13 -4.55
CA LEU A 8 4.12 2.17 -3.68
C LEU A 8 5.04 2.91 -2.71
N THR A 9 4.89 2.60 -1.43
CA THR A 9 5.70 3.13 -0.33
C THR A 9 6.14 1.97 0.56
N SER A 10 7.42 1.91 0.90
CA SER A 10 7.94 0.85 1.77
C SER A 10 9.22 1.27 2.50
N ASP A 11 9.63 0.44 3.46
CA ASP A 11 10.92 0.50 4.14
C ASP A 11 11.92 -0.54 3.62
N PHE A 12 11.68 -1.08 2.42
CA PHE A 12 12.53 -2.14 1.84
C PHE A 12 13.91 -1.65 1.42
N GLY A 13 14.06 -0.34 1.19
CA GLY A 13 15.26 0.26 0.62
C GLY A 13 15.20 0.32 -0.92
N VAL A 14 15.80 1.37 -1.47
CA VAL A 14 15.73 1.64 -2.92
C VAL A 14 16.47 0.61 -3.78
N GLN A 15 17.36 -0.16 -3.18
CA GLN A 15 18.10 -1.22 -3.87
C GLN A 15 17.48 -2.62 -3.68
N SER A 16 16.35 -2.70 -2.96
CA SER A 16 15.69 -3.98 -2.74
C SER A 16 14.96 -4.44 -4.00
N GLN A 17 15.19 -5.69 -4.38
CA GLN A 17 14.40 -6.33 -5.45
C GLN A 17 12.91 -6.39 -5.13
N GLY A 18 12.53 -6.34 -3.85
CA GLY A 18 11.13 -6.34 -3.42
C GLY A 18 10.33 -5.17 -3.99
N VAL A 19 10.97 -4.03 -4.20
CA VAL A 19 10.36 -2.85 -4.82
C VAL A 19 9.92 -3.14 -6.25
N GLY A 20 10.83 -3.66 -7.08
CA GLY A 20 10.52 -4.03 -8.47
C GLY A 20 9.53 -5.19 -8.56
N ILE A 21 9.58 -6.13 -7.62
CA ILE A 21 8.63 -7.25 -7.59
C ILE A 21 7.21 -6.76 -7.30
N MET A 22 7.01 -5.81 -6.40
CA MET A 22 5.68 -5.23 -6.16
C MET A 22 5.15 -4.51 -7.41
N GLU A 23 5.99 -3.74 -8.09
CA GLU A 23 5.61 -3.13 -9.37
C GLU A 23 5.22 -4.17 -10.41
N ALA A 24 6.02 -5.22 -10.56
CA ALA A 24 5.73 -6.31 -11.50
C ALA A 24 4.38 -6.99 -11.21
N VAL A 25 4.06 -7.22 -9.94
CA VAL A 25 2.75 -7.78 -9.53
C VAL A 25 1.60 -6.84 -9.90
N ALA A 26 1.76 -5.54 -9.65
CA ALA A 26 0.74 -4.55 -10.02
C ALA A 26 0.47 -4.53 -11.52
N LEU A 27 1.53 -4.56 -12.33
CA LEU A 27 1.44 -4.52 -13.79
C LEU A 27 0.97 -5.85 -14.40
N ASP A 28 1.25 -6.97 -13.76
CA ASP A 28 0.71 -8.28 -14.17
C ASP A 28 -0.82 -8.33 -14.04
N ILE A 29 -1.35 -7.68 -13.00
CA ILE A 29 -2.81 -7.61 -12.76
C ILE A 29 -3.46 -6.53 -13.63
N ASN A 30 -2.83 -5.37 -13.74
CA ASN A 30 -3.34 -4.26 -14.53
C ASN A 30 -2.22 -3.59 -15.35
N PRO A 31 -1.96 -4.07 -16.58
CA PRO A 31 -0.90 -3.53 -17.43
C PRO A 31 -1.06 -2.04 -17.80
N GLU A 32 -2.28 -1.51 -17.69
CA GLU A 32 -2.56 -0.10 -17.98
C GLU A 32 -2.27 0.81 -16.79
N ALA A 33 -1.96 0.26 -15.61
CA ALA A 33 -1.68 1.05 -14.42
C ALA A 33 -0.39 1.88 -14.59
N GLN A 34 -0.41 3.05 -13.99
CA GLN A 34 0.76 3.90 -13.85
C GLN A 34 1.26 3.80 -12.43
N VAL A 35 2.42 3.17 -12.25
CA VAL A 35 3.01 2.95 -10.92
C VAL A 35 3.94 4.11 -10.58
N ILE A 36 3.77 4.66 -9.39
CA ILE A 36 4.61 5.71 -8.83
C ILE A 36 5.27 5.16 -7.56
N HIS A 37 6.59 5.09 -7.55
CA HIS A 37 7.35 4.80 -6.36
C HIS A 37 7.46 6.06 -5.52
N LEU A 38 6.62 6.18 -4.49
CA LEU A 38 6.57 7.37 -3.67
C LEU A 38 7.81 7.49 -2.78
N MET A 39 8.12 6.42 -2.04
CA MET A 39 9.33 6.33 -1.23
C MET A 39 9.61 4.88 -0.82
N HIS A 40 10.87 4.47 -0.87
CA HIS A 40 11.33 3.16 -0.38
C HIS A 40 12.53 3.26 0.56
N GLY A 41 13.04 4.46 0.77
CA GLY A 41 14.15 4.74 1.68
C GLY A 41 13.73 5.07 3.11
N LEU A 42 12.54 4.62 3.54
CA LEU A 42 12.10 4.79 4.92
C LEU A 42 12.98 3.97 5.87
N PRO A 43 13.28 4.49 7.07
CA PRO A 43 13.91 3.67 8.11
C PRO A 43 13.07 2.44 8.43
N ASP A 44 13.73 1.31 8.71
CA ASP A 44 13.04 0.05 8.99
C ASP A 44 12.04 0.20 10.13
N PHE A 45 10.79 -0.20 9.85
CA PHE A 45 9.69 -0.21 10.81
C PHE A 45 9.33 1.14 11.45
N ASP A 46 9.77 2.25 10.86
CA ASP A 46 9.42 3.60 11.35
C ASP A 46 8.01 3.98 10.87
N LEU A 47 7.00 3.61 11.68
CA LEU A 47 5.60 3.88 11.38
C LEU A 47 5.27 5.37 11.36
N PHE A 48 5.95 6.17 12.20
CA PHE A 48 5.71 7.61 12.24
C PHE A 48 6.18 8.27 10.94
N TYR A 49 7.39 7.95 10.49
CA TYR A 49 7.93 8.50 9.24
C TYR A 49 7.09 8.04 8.04
N ALA A 50 6.69 6.76 8.03
CA ALA A 50 5.83 6.22 6.99
C ALA A 50 4.48 6.92 6.93
N ALA A 51 3.83 7.14 8.07
CA ALA A 51 2.57 7.86 8.15
C ALA A 51 2.69 9.30 7.62
N ARG A 52 3.78 9.99 7.96
CA ARG A 52 4.07 11.33 7.43
C ARG A 52 4.32 11.33 5.92
N THR A 53 4.97 10.29 5.41
CA THR A 53 5.16 10.12 3.97
C THR A 53 3.83 9.90 3.25
N MET A 54 2.94 9.09 3.82
CA MET A 54 1.61 8.84 3.25
C MET A 54 0.74 10.12 3.20
N GLU A 55 0.95 11.10 4.06
CA GLU A 55 0.25 12.38 3.98
C GLU A 55 0.55 13.13 2.68
N THR A 56 1.69 12.88 2.04
CA THR A 56 2.06 13.50 0.74
C THR A 56 1.21 13.01 -0.43
N ILE A 57 0.39 11.99 -0.24
CA ILE A 57 -0.56 11.51 -1.26
C ILE A 57 -1.56 12.60 -1.66
N ASP A 58 -1.75 13.61 -0.83
CA ASP A 58 -2.57 14.78 -1.19
C ASP A 58 -2.09 15.46 -2.49
N TYR A 59 -0.81 15.35 -2.82
CA TYR A 59 -0.22 15.87 -4.06
C TYR A 59 -0.30 14.90 -5.25
N VAL A 60 -0.77 13.67 -5.02
CA VAL A 60 -0.84 12.62 -6.04
C VAL A 60 -2.26 12.56 -6.61
N PRO A 61 -2.45 12.27 -7.92
CA PRO A 61 -3.80 12.03 -8.45
C PRO A 61 -4.51 10.89 -7.70
N VAL A 62 -5.86 10.96 -7.71
CA VAL A 62 -6.70 9.91 -7.10
C VAL A 62 -6.30 8.52 -7.61
N GLY A 63 -6.12 7.58 -6.71
CA GLY A 63 -5.67 6.24 -7.04
C GLY A 63 -5.68 5.26 -5.88
N CYS A 64 -4.89 4.20 -6.04
CA CYS A 64 -4.65 3.18 -5.02
C CYS A 64 -3.24 3.39 -4.43
N HIS A 65 -3.14 3.50 -3.13
CA HIS A 65 -1.91 3.86 -2.45
C HIS A 65 -1.51 2.77 -1.46
N VAL A 66 -0.48 2.02 -1.81
CA VAL A 66 0.03 0.88 -1.02
C VAL A 66 1.18 1.34 -0.13
N CYS A 67 1.07 1.07 1.17
CA CYS A 67 2.16 1.30 2.12
C CYS A 67 2.53 0.01 2.82
N VAL A 68 3.78 -0.40 2.66
CA VAL A 68 4.32 -1.63 3.26
C VAL A 68 5.44 -1.27 4.23
N VAL A 69 5.04 -0.77 5.39
CA VAL A 69 5.88 -0.65 6.58
C VAL A 69 5.20 -1.47 7.67
N ASP A 70 5.69 -2.69 7.89
CA ASP A 70 4.93 -3.77 8.50
C ASP A 70 5.76 -4.58 9.50
N PRO A 71 6.06 -4.02 10.68
CA PRO A 71 6.77 -4.78 11.72
C PRO A 71 6.00 -6.01 12.22
N GLY A 72 4.68 -6.03 11.99
CA GLY A 72 3.81 -7.15 12.33
C GLY A 72 3.55 -8.14 11.19
N VAL A 73 4.35 -8.14 10.12
CA VAL A 73 4.16 -9.08 8.99
C VAL A 73 4.15 -10.54 9.48
N GLY A 74 3.19 -11.32 8.99
CA GLY A 74 3.02 -12.71 9.39
C GLY A 74 2.41 -12.95 10.78
N THR A 75 2.07 -11.89 11.51
CA THR A 75 1.38 -11.96 12.81
C THR A 75 -0.13 -11.80 12.67
N LYS A 76 -0.81 -11.54 13.78
CA LYS A 76 -2.28 -11.33 13.83
C LYS A 76 -2.72 -9.95 13.33
N ARG A 77 -1.80 -9.03 12.95
CA ARG A 77 -2.20 -7.73 12.43
C ARG A 77 -2.99 -7.92 11.14
N LYS A 78 -4.03 -7.12 10.96
CA LYS A 78 -4.93 -7.24 9.81
C LYS A 78 -4.39 -6.48 8.58
N PRO A 79 -4.49 -7.05 7.39
CA PRO A 79 -4.34 -6.31 6.15
C PRO A 79 -5.65 -5.57 5.85
N ILE A 80 -5.59 -4.28 5.54
CA ILE A 80 -6.79 -3.46 5.35
C ILE A 80 -6.75 -2.60 4.09
N ILE A 81 -7.93 -2.26 3.60
CA ILE A 81 -8.16 -1.23 2.60
C ILE A 81 -9.08 -0.17 3.21
N ILE A 82 -8.66 1.09 3.08
CA ILE A 82 -9.45 2.25 3.49
C ILE A 82 -9.88 3.03 2.25
N LYS A 83 -11.19 3.19 2.04
CA LYS A 83 -11.72 4.14 1.07
C LYS A 83 -11.90 5.50 1.72
N VAL A 84 -11.37 6.55 1.09
CA VAL A 84 -11.45 7.92 1.59
C VAL A 84 -12.39 8.81 0.77
N GLY A 85 -12.72 9.97 1.30
CA GLY A 85 -13.72 10.88 0.70
C GLY A 85 -13.33 11.40 -0.68
N ARG A 86 -12.06 11.63 -0.95
CA ARG A 86 -11.55 12.05 -2.27
C ARG A 86 -11.74 10.97 -3.34
N GLY A 87 -11.90 9.71 -2.93
CA GLY A 87 -12.09 8.57 -3.83
C GLY A 87 -10.90 7.61 -3.91
N ASP A 88 -9.82 7.89 -3.19
CA ASP A 88 -8.66 7.01 -3.13
C ASP A 88 -8.91 5.78 -2.26
N TYR A 89 -8.06 4.78 -2.48
CA TYR A 89 -7.93 3.61 -1.63
C TYR A 89 -6.54 3.56 -1.03
N LEU A 90 -6.47 3.44 0.29
CA LEU A 90 -5.23 3.24 1.03
C LEU A 90 -5.14 1.77 1.44
N ILE A 91 -4.06 1.10 1.09
CA ILE A 91 -3.87 -0.33 1.29
C ILE A 91 -2.61 -0.57 2.12
N GLY A 92 -2.72 -1.35 3.18
CA GLY A 92 -1.58 -1.65 4.03
C GLY A 92 -1.97 -2.39 5.31
N PRO A 93 -0.99 -2.54 6.24
CA PRO A 93 -1.25 -3.15 7.53
C PRO A 93 -2.05 -2.22 8.45
N ASP A 94 -2.92 -2.82 9.27
CA ASP A 94 -3.66 -2.10 10.31
C ASP A 94 -2.75 -1.83 11.53
N ASN A 95 -1.83 -0.90 11.39
CA ASN A 95 -0.87 -0.51 12.42
C ASN A 95 -0.80 1.02 12.62
N GLY A 96 -1.78 1.75 12.09
CA GLY A 96 -1.87 3.21 12.19
C GLY A 96 -1.19 3.97 11.04
N VAL A 97 -0.39 3.31 10.21
CA VAL A 97 0.41 3.98 9.15
C VAL A 97 -0.46 4.71 8.11
N LEU A 98 -1.66 4.22 7.84
CA LEU A 98 -2.57 4.79 6.84
C LEU A 98 -3.44 5.94 7.37
N ILE A 99 -3.63 6.03 8.68
CA ILE A 99 -4.66 6.88 9.29
C ILE A 99 -4.38 8.38 9.11
N PRO A 100 -3.17 8.91 9.37
CA PRO A 100 -2.93 10.35 9.26
C PRO A 100 -3.23 10.92 7.88
N ALA A 101 -2.95 10.17 6.81
CA ALA A 101 -3.22 10.59 5.43
C ALA A 101 -4.72 10.83 5.17
N THR A 102 -5.59 10.08 5.82
CA THR A 102 -7.04 10.14 5.56
C THR A 102 -7.63 11.52 5.79
N ARG A 103 -7.09 12.30 6.73
CA ARG A 103 -7.60 13.65 7.03
C ARG A 103 -7.41 14.64 5.89
N PHE A 104 -6.38 14.44 5.05
CA PHE A 104 -6.13 15.27 3.87
C PHE A 104 -6.91 14.80 2.63
N LEU A 105 -7.47 13.60 2.70
CA LEU A 105 -8.13 12.93 1.59
C LEU A 105 -9.66 12.82 1.76
N GLY A 106 -10.23 13.69 2.58
CA GLY A 106 -11.66 13.76 2.80
C GLY A 106 -12.23 12.80 3.85
N GLY A 107 -11.37 12.24 4.71
CA GLY A 107 -11.75 11.35 5.81
C GLY A 107 -12.07 9.93 5.35
N ILE A 108 -12.22 9.05 6.33
CA ILE A 108 -12.54 7.62 6.09
C ILE A 108 -14.01 7.48 5.71
N LYS A 109 -14.29 6.84 4.60
CA LYS A 109 -15.65 6.47 4.17
C LYS A 109 -15.97 5.01 4.51
N LYS A 110 -14.99 4.12 4.34
CA LYS A 110 -15.13 2.71 4.62
C LYS A 110 -13.75 2.10 4.87
N ALA A 111 -13.68 1.15 5.77
CA ALA A 111 -12.49 0.32 5.98
C ALA A 111 -12.91 -1.15 5.98
N VAL A 112 -12.13 -1.98 5.30
CA VAL A 112 -12.36 -3.42 5.20
C VAL A 112 -11.07 -4.19 5.43
N GLU A 113 -11.19 -5.38 6.00
CA GLU A 113 -10.09 -6.34 6.06
C GLU A 113 -9.96 -7.09 4.73
N ILE A 114 -8.74 -7.29 4.26
CA ILE A 114 -8.46 -8.09 3.06
C ILE A 114 -8.51 -9.56 3.47
N THR A 115 -9.61 -10.25 3.16
CA THR A 115 -9.83 -11.66 3.52
C THR A 115 -10.05 -12.56 2.32
N ASN A 116 -10.39 -11.99 1.15
CA ASN A 116 -10.70 -12.78 -0.03
C ASN A 116 -9.41 -13.25 -0.72
N GLU A 117 -9.13 -14.53 -0.56
CA GLU A 117 -7.92 -15.17 -1.12
C GLU A 117 -7.83 -15.12 -2.65
N LYS A 118 -8.95 -14.87 -3.34
CA LYS A 118 -8.96 -14.68 -4.80
C LYS A 118 -8.07 -13.51 -5.24
N TYR A 119 -7.92 -12.50 -4.39
CA TYR A 119 -7.11 -11.31 -4.66
C TYR A 119 -5.70 -11.38 -4.04
N MET A 120 -5.28 -12.56 -3.61
CA MET A 120 -3.95 -12.80 -3.05
C MET A 120 -3.12 -13.68 -3.98
N ARG A 121 -1.82 -13.49 -4.00
CA ARG A 121 -0.90 -14.44 -4.62
C ARG A 121 -0.70 -15.64 -3.70
N LYS A 122 -0.73 -16.84 -4.26
CA LYS A 122 -0.57 -18.08 -3.52
C LYS A 122 0.75 -18.79 -3.90
N PRO A 123 1.43 -19.41 -2.95
CA PRO A 123 1.19 -19.37 -1.50
C PRO A 123 1.55 -18.01 -0.90
N VAL A 124 0.81 -17.57 0.12
CA VAL A 124 1.13 -16.32 0.83
C VAL A 124 2.36 -16.54 1.71
N SER A 125 3.41 -15.75 1.46
CA SER A 125 4.62 -15.77 2.27
C SER A 125 4.37 -15.16 3.66
N PRO A 126 4.93 -15.70 4.73
CA PRO A 126 4.82 -15.09 6.05
C PRO A 126 5.63 -13.80 6.20
N VAL A 127 6.48 -13.45 5.22
CA VAL A 127 7.40 -12.30 5.31
C VAL A 127 7.30 -11.31 4.15
N PHE A 128 6.48 -11.58 3.13
CA PHE A 128 6.36 -10.70 1.97
C PHE A 128 4.89 -10.45 1.58
N HIS A 129 4.11 -9.87 2.49
CA HIS A 129 2.71 -9.52 2.24
C HIS A 129 2.55 -8.35 1.26
N GLY A 130 3.57 -7.52 1.08
CA GLY A 130 3.58 -6.48 0.04
C GLY A 130 3.36 -7.07 -1.35
N ARG A 131 4.03 -8.19 -1.66
CA ARG A 131 3.88 -8.93 -2.91
C ARG A 131 2.58 -9.73 -2.96
N ASP A 132 2.21 -10.39 -1.86
CA ASP A 132 1.21 -11.45 -1.89
C ASP A 132 -0.20 -10.99 -1.49
N ILE A 133 -0.31 -9.92 -0.71
CA ILE A 133 -1.58 -9.42 -0.16
C ILE A 133 -1.85 -7.97 -0.58
N PHE A 134 -0.94 -7.04 -0.26
CA PHE A 134 -1.24 -5.60 -0.39
C PHE A 134 -1.26 -5.12 -1.83
N THR A 135 -0.26 -5.47 -2.63
CA THR A 135 -0.20 -5.03 -4.04
C THR A 135 -1.28 -5.69 -4.90
N PRO A 136 -1.62 -6.99 -4.72
CA PRO A 136 -2.69 -7.61 -5.51
C PRO A 136 -4.09 -7.12 -5.17
N ALA A 137 -4.30 -6.60 -3.96
CA ALA A 137 -5.61 -6.15 -3.51
C ALA A 137 -6.07 -4.88 -4.22
#